data_4ef800323e5de3aad29b8f42f88b06a1
#
_entry.id   4ef800323e5de3aad29b8f42f88b06a1
#
_cell.length_a   1.000
_cell.length_b   1.000
_cell.length_c   1.000
_cell.angle_alpha   90.00
_cell.angle_beta   90.00
_cell.angle_gamma   90.00
#
_symmetry.space_group_name_H-M   'P 1'
#
loop_
_entity.id
_entity.type
_entity.pdbx_description
1 polymer ?
#
loop_
_entity_poly.entity_id
_entity_poly.type
_entity_poly.pdbx_seq_one_letter_code
_entity_poly.pdbx_strand_id
1 'polypeptide(L)'
;SGMGLPFAALLIRPEYDIWKPAEHNGTFRGNTHAFVTARVAIEKYWADARFAEDIAAKARLLDVVLGEMAELVPGSRRKGRGMMQGLDVGSGDLAAAICARAFRNGLIIETSGNADQVVKVLAPLTTPEETLRRGLSILHEATRETMKTNKMAAE
;
A
#
# COMPACT_ATOMS: atom_id res chain seq x y z
N SER A 1 -9.14 -0.38 8.40
CA SER A 1 -8.45 -1.42 9.16
C SER A 1 -8.46 -2.74 8.41
N GLY A 2 -7.39 -3.52 8.51
CA GLY A 2 -7.26 -4.83 7.87
C GLY A 2 -7.87 -6.02 8.63
N MET A 3 -8.69 -5.75 9.62
CA MET A 3 -9.21 -6.77 10.55
C MET A 3 -10.65 -7.22 10.23
N GLY A 4 -11.12 -6.98 9.01
CA GLY A 4 -12.43 -7.40 8.51
C GLY A 4 -13.57 -6.39 8.71
N LEU A 5 -13.55 -5.60 9.76
CA LEU A 5 -14.47 -4.50 10.04
C LEU A 5 -13.70 -3.27 10.51
N PRO A 6 -14.28 -2.05 10.37
CA PRO A 6 -13.65 -0.84 10.87
C PRO A 6 -13.28 -0.97 12.35
N PHE A 7 -11.98 -0.88 12.63
CA PHE A 7 -11.41 -1.08 13.97
C PHE A 7 -10.25 -0.11 14.19
N ALA A 8 -10.23 0.52 15.34
CA ALA A 8 -9.10 1.31 15.82
C ALA A 8 -8.87 1.00 17.29
N ALA A 9 -7.62 0.86 17.67
CA ALA A 9 -7.21 0.64 19.07
C ALA A 9 -6.04 1.56 19.40
N LEU A 10 -6.07 2.08 20.61
CA LEU A 10 -4.99 2.87 21.18
C LEU A 10 -4.45 2.11 22.41
N LEU A 11 -3.17 1.75 22.36
CA LEU A 11 -2.46 1.23 23.53
C LEU A 11 -1.81 2.41 24.24
N ILE A 12 -2.25 2.69 25.46
CA ILE A 12 -1.75 3.79 26.29
C ILE A 12 -1.16 3.25 27.59
N ARG A 13 -0.16 3.94 28.09
CA ARG A 13 0.39 3.63 29.41
C ARG A 13 -0.60 4.06 30.48
N PRO A 14 -0.69 3.34 31.63
CA PRO A 14 -1.65 3.65 32.69
C PRO A 14 -1.58 5.11 33.18
N GLU A 15 -0.41 5.70 33.22
CA GLU A 15 -0.22 7.10 33.64
C GLU A 15 -0.88 8.14 32.72
N TYR A 16 -1.26 7.77 31.48
CA TYR A 16 -1.97 8.62 30.53
C TYR A 16 -3.47 8.27 30.42
N ASP A 17 -3.93 7.21 31.09
CA ASP A 17 -5.35 6.85 31.15
C ASP A 17 -6.04 7.62 32.28
N ILE A 18 -6.09 8.94 32.11
CA ILE A 18 -6.55 9.89 33.14
C ILE A 18 -7.94 10.45 32.89
N TRP A 19 -8.63 9.96 31.85
CA TRP A 19 -9.99 10.41 31.52
C TRP A 19 -10.99 10.00 32.59
N LYS A 20 -11.83 10.96 32.94
CA LYS A 20 -13.01 10.68 33.74
C LYS A 20 -14.15 10.14 32.86
N PRO A 21 -15.16 9.50 33.45
CA PRO A 21 -16.33 9.07 32.71
C PRO A 21 -16.92 10.21 31.88
N ALA A 22 -17.22 9.94 30.60
CA ALA A 22 -17.75 10.86 29.60
C ALA A 22 -16.80 11.95 29.04
N GLU A 23 -15.56 12.08 29.50
CA GLU A 23 -14.59 13.02 28.91
C GLU A 23 -14.11 12.59 27.52
N HIS A 24 -14.12 11.30 27.23
CA HIS A 24 -13.75 10.77 25.93
C HIS A 24 -14.76 9.72 25.45
N ASN A 25 -15.62 10.08 24.55
CA ASN A 25 -16.62 9.18 23.95
C ASN A 25 -16.66 9.28 22.43
N GLY A 26 -17.42 8.42 21.79
CA GLY A 26 -17.67 8.42 20.36
C GLY A 26 -18.73 7.38 19.98
N THR A 27 -19.65 7.77 19.11
CA THR A 27 -20.83 6.97 18.74
C THR A 27 -20.48 5.61 18.15
N PHE A 28 -19.35 5.49 17.43
CA PHE A 28 -18.93 4.27 16.76
C PHE A 28 -17.90 3.45 17.57
N ARG A 29 -17.69 3.78 18.82
CA ARG A 29 -16.76 3.05 19.71
C ARG A 29 -17.38 1.74 20.19
N GLY A 30 -16.51 0.79 20.49
CA GLY A 30 -16.93 -0.45 21.12
C GLY A 30 -17.73 -1.38 20.19
N ASN A 31 -17.47 -1.35 18.89
CA ASN A 31 -18.09 -2.28 17.95
C ASN A 31 -17.61 -3.71 18.27
N THR A 32 -18.46 -4.49 18.94
CA THR A 32 -18.16 -5.85 19.40
C THR A 32 -17.87 -6.81 18.25
N HIS A 33 -18.53 -6.65 17.11
CA HIS A 33 -18.24 -7.46 15.92
C HIS A 33 -16.82 -7.21 15.40
N ALA A 34 -16.37 -5.94 15.41
CA ALA A 34 -15.00 -5.59 15.04
C ALA A 34 -13.97 -6.18 16.02
N PHE A 35 -14.29 -6.25 17.31
CA PHE A 35 -13.42 -6.91 18.29
C PHE A 35 -13.30 -8.41 18.04
N VAL A 36 -14.40 -9.09 17.69
CA VAL A 36 -14.38 -10.52 17.36
C VAL A 36 -13.55 -10.77 16.09
N THR A 37 -13.80 -10.02 15.01
CA THR A 37 -13.04 -10.19 13.76
C THR A 37 -11.56 -9.85 13.94
N ALA A 38 -11.23 -8.80 14.69
CA ALA A 38 -9.85 -8.43 14.99
C ALA A 38 -9.13 -9.51 15.82
N ARG A 39 -9.78 -10.07 16.84
CA ARG A 39 -9.23 -11.18 17.63
C ARG A 39 -8.91 -12.37 16.74
N VAL A 40 -9.86 -12.80 15.90
CA VAL A 40 -9.67 -13.93 14.99
C VAL A 40 -8.53 -13.67 14.01
N ALA A 41 -8.41 -12.44 13.48
CA ALA A 41 -7.33 -12.07 12.58
C ALA A 41 -5.97 -12.13 13.26
N ILE A 42 -5.86 -11.64 14.51
CA ILE A 42 -4.64 -11.71 15.30
C ILE A 42 -4.25 -13.17 15.60
N GLU A 43 -5.18 -13.96 16.08
CA GLU A 43 -4.95 -15.37 16.38
C GLU A 43 -4.55 -16.19 15.13
N LYS A 44 -5.12 -15.88 13.98
CA LYS A 44 -4.86 -16.57 12.71
C LYS A 44 -3.53 -16.19 12.07
N TYR A 45 -3.18 -14.91 12.07
CA TYR A 45 -2.08 -14.39 11.25
C TYR A 45 -0.87 -13.97 12.09
N TRP A 46 -1.05 -13.62 13.36
CA TRP A 46 -0.02 -13.03 14.21
C TRP A 46 0.33 -13.91 15.42
N ALA A 47 -0.09 -15.18 15.42
CA ALA A 47 0.24 -16.12 16.49
C ALA A 47 1.74 -16.46 16.57
N ASP A 48 2.46 -16.34 15.46
CA ASP A 48 3.89 -16.55 15.35
C ASP A 48 4.53 -15.60 14.32
N ALA A 49 5.82 -15.76 14.05
CA ALA A 49 6.58 -14.88 13.16
C ALA A 49 6.33 -15.12 11.65
N ARG A 50 5.75 -16.24 11.24
CA ARG A 50 5.67 -16.66 9.84
C ARG A 50 4.99 -15.63 8.93
N PHE A 51 3.89 -15.05 9.38
CA PHE A 51 3.19 -14.04 8.60
C PHE A 51 3.99 -12.73 8.48
N ALA A 52 4.67 -12.32 9.55
CA ALA A 52 5.55 -11.15 9.51
C ALA A 52 6.75 -11.37 8.57
N GLU A 53 7.33 -12.58 8.54
CA GLU A 53 8.42 -12.96 7.64
C GLU A 53 7.96 -12.96 6.17
N ASP A 54 6.77 -13.50 5.88
CA ASP A 54 6.14 -13.47 4.56
C ASP A 54 5.92 -12.03 4.08
N ILE A 55 5.37 -11.16 4.95
CA ILE A 55 5.20 -9.73 4.65
C ILE A 55 6.56 -9.08 4.36
N ALA A 56 7.59 -9.38 5.14
CA ALA A 56 8.91 -8.83 4.94
C ALA A 56 9.54 -9.29 3.60
N ALA A 57 9.30 -10.54 3.19
CA ALA A 57 9.73 -11.04 1.88
C ALA A 57 9.03 -10.30 0.73
N LYS A 58 7.71 -10.15 0.80
CA LYS A 58 6.93 -9.39 -0.18
C LYS A 58 7.32 -7.91 -0.25
N ALA A 59 7.62 -7.31 0.90
CA ALA A 59 8.07 -5.92 0.97
C ALA A 59 9.42 -5.72 0.27
N ARG A 60 10.35 -6.67 0.40
CA ARG A 60 11.63 -6.65 -0.33
C ARG A 60 11.42 -6.79 -1.84
N LEU A 61 10.53 -7.71 -2.27
CA LEU A 61 10.17 -7.86 -3.67
C LEU A 61 9.63 -6.53 -4.25
N LEU A 62 8.74 -5.88 -3.51
CA LEU A 62 8.16 -4.61 -3.88
C LEU A 62 9.22 -3.52 -4.03
N ASP A 63 10.15 -3.45 -3.07
CA ASP A 63 11.24 -2.47 -3.07
C ASP A 63 12.19 -2.67 -4.27
N VAL A 64 12.49 -3.92 -4.64
CA VAL A 64 13.31 -4.22 -5.83
C VAL A 64 12.63 -3.73 -7.10
N VAL A 65 11.38 -4.10 -7.33
CA VAL A 65 10.66 -3.72 -8.56
C VAL A 65 10.44 -2.20 -8.65
N LEU A 66 10.12 -1.53 -7.54
CA LEU A 66 10.04 -0.07 -7.52
C LEU A 66 11.42 0.58 -7.77
N GLY A 67 12.51 -0.08 -7.39
CA GLY A 67 13.87 0.33 -7.75
C GLY A 67 14.11 0.30 -9.26
N GLU A 68 13.79 -0.83 -9.89
CA GLU A 68 13.89 -1.00 -11.34
C GLU A 68 13.00 0.03 -12.09
N MET A 69 11.80 0.30 -11.58
CA MET A 69 10.92 1.33 -12.15
C MET A 69 11.50 2.74 -11.99
N ALA A 70 12.18 3.02 -10.87
CA ALA A 70 12.83 4.31 -10.66
C ALA A 70 13.95 4.59 -11.67
N GLU A 71 14.64 3.57 -12.14
CA GLU A 71 15.65 3.68 -13.20
C GLU A 71 15.02 4.09 -14.55
N LEU A 72 13.77 3.71 -14.78
CA LEU A 72 13.02 4.08 -16.00
C LEU A 72 12.53 5.53 -15.97
N VAL A 73 12.35 6.12 -14.77
CA VAL A 73 11.75 7.45 -14.59
C VAL A 73 12.77 8.38 -13.92
N PRO A 74 13.55 9.16 -14.69
CA PRO A 74 14.53 10.08 -14.12
C PRO A 74 13.92 11.07 -13.12
N GLY A 75 14.59 11.26 -11.98
CA GLY A 75 14.13 12.15 -10.91
C GLY A 75 13.05 11.59 -10.01
N SER A 76 12.57 10.37 -10.26
CA SER A 76 11.60 9.70 -9.39
C SER A 76 12.23 9.30 -8.04
N ARG A 77 11.36 9.07 -7.05
CA ARG A 77 11.78 8.68 -5.69
C ARG A 77 10.86 7.59 -5.13
N ARG A 78 11.46 6.53 -4.59
CA ARG A 78 10.70 5.52 -3.84
C ARG A 78 10.22 6.10 -2.52
N LYS A 79 8.99 5.76 -2.14
CA LYS A 79 8.34 6.18 -0.89
C LYS A 79 7.66 5.00 -0.21
N GLY A 80 7.48 5.11 1.09
CA GLY A 80 6.72 4.13 1.87
C GLY A 80 7.58 3.09 2.59
N ARG A 81 6.90 2.09 3.14
CA ARG A 81 7.49 1.03 3.95
C ARG A 81 6.63 -0.23 3.92
N GLY A 82 7.26 -1.40 4.00
CA GLY A 82 6.53 -2.68 4.05
C GLY A 82 5.73 -2.90 2.78
N MET A 83 4.46 -3.26 2.91
CA MET A 83 3.53 -3.45 1.79
C MET A 83 2.81 -2.17 1.37
N MET A 84 3.14 -1.03 1.95
CA MET A 84 2.64 0.29 1.56
C MET A 84 3.80 1.10 0.99
N GLN A 85 4.03 0.97 -0.30
CA GLN A 85 5.11 1.63 -1.02
C GLN A 85 4.60 2.24 -2.32
N GLY A 86 5.38 3.14 -2.91
CA GLY A 86 5.07 3.73 -4.20
C GLY A 86 6.27 4.43 -4.82
N LEU A 87 6.11 4.82 -6.06
CA LEU A 87 7.06 5.61 -6.82
C LEU A 87 6.50 7.02 -7.03
N ASP A 88 7.14 8.02 -6.45
CA ASP A 88 6.90 9.44 -6.75
C ASP A 88 7.58 9.75 -8.09
N VAL A 89 6.78 9.90 -9.12
CA VAL A 89 7.25 10.18 -10.49
C VAL A 89 7.32 11.68 -10.80
N GLY A 90 7.06 12.53 -9.80
CA GLY A 90 7.18 13.99 -9.89
C GLY A 90 6.04 14.69 -10.63
N SER A 91 5.12 13.95 -11.25
CA SER A 91 4.00 14.48 -12.04
C SER A 91 2.75 13.63 -11.85
N GLY A 92 1.60 14.27 -11.54
CA GLY A 92 0.31 13.61 -11.46
C GLY A 92 -0.14 13.06 -12.82
N ASP A 93 0.09 13.79 -13.90
CA ASP A 93 -0.26 13.35 -15.26
C ASP A 93 0.52 12.09 -15.64
N LEU A 94 1.81 12.02 -15.31
CA LEU A 94 2.62 10.83 -15.57
C LEU A 94 2.15 9.64 -14.72
N ALA A 95 1.89 9.86 -13.43
CA ALA A 95 1.37 8.82 -12.55
C ALA A 95 0.01 8.30 -13.05
N ALA A 96 -0.90 9.19 -13.43
CA ALA A 96 -2.20 8.83 -14.01
C ALA A 96 -2.05 8.04 -15.31
N ALA A 97 -1.13 8.43 -16.22
CA ALA A 97 -0.87 7.72 -17.46
C ALA A 97 -0.35 6.30 -17.22
N ILE A 98 0.56 6.11 -16.24
CA ILE A 98 1.05 4.80 -15.83
C ILE A 98 -0.09 3.95 -15.26
N CYS A 99 -0.89 4.50 -14.35
CA CYS A 99 -2.04 3.80 -13.76
C CYS A 99 -3.09 3.40 -14.82
N ALA A 100 -3.41 4.29 -15.75
CA ALA A 100 -4.34 4.01 -16.84
C ALA A 100 -3.84 2.90 -17.76
N ARG A 101 -2.54 2.85 -18.03
CA ARG A 101 -1.95 1.76 -18.81
C ARG A 101 -1.96 0.44 -18.06
N ALA A 102 -1.61 0.46 -16.77
CA ALA A 102 -1.69 -0.71 -15.91
C ALA A 102 -3.12 -1.27 -15.84
N PHE A 103 -4.12 -0.40 -15.76
CA PHE A 103 -5.53 -0.79 -15.77
C PHE A 103 -5.93 -1.51 -17.07
N ARG A 104 -5.52 -1.00 -18.24
CA ARG A 104 -5.76 -1.69 -19.52
C ARG A 104 -5.11 -3.07 -19.60
N ASN A 105 -4.03 -3.27 -18.85
CA ASN A 105 -3.31 -4.54 -18.75
C ASN A 105 -3.81 -5.44 -17.58
N GLY A 106 -4.94 -5.06 -16.96
CA GLY A 106 -5.63 -5.86 -15.94
C GLY A 106 -5.17 -5.63 -14.49
N LEU A 107 -4.46 -4.53 -14.20
CA LEU A 107 -4.08 -4.14 -12.84
C LEU A 107 -4.82 -2.88 -12.41
N ILE A 108 -5.65 -3.00 -11.36
CA ILE A 108 -6.26 -1.84 -10.70
C ILE A 108 -5.23 -1.26 -9.73
N ILE A 109 -4.85 -0.02 -9.98
CA ILE A 109 -3.90 0.74 -9.16
C ILE A 109 -4.27 2.22 -9.19
N GLU A 110 -3.93 2.96 -8.17
CA GLU A 110 -4.29 4.36 -8.04
C GLU A 110 -3.10 5.26 -7.75
N THR A 111 -3.29 6.54 -8.00
CA THR A 111 -2.35 7.59 -7.63
C THR A 111 -2.50 8.02 -6.18
N SER A 112 -1.52 8.73 -5.66
CA SER A 112 -1.48 9.27 -4.29
C SER A 112 -0.53 10.48 -4.24
N GLY A 113 -0.51 11.15 -3.10
CA GLY A 113 0.26 12.38 -2.91
C GLY A 113 -0.62 13.62 -3.06
N ASN A 114 -0.11 14.77 -2.62
CA ASN A 114 -0.86 16.04 -2.65
C ASN A 114 -1.07 16.62 -4.07
N ALA A 115 -0.32 16.11 -5.05
CA ALA A 115 -0.45 16.42 -6.48
C ALA A 115 -0.62 15.16 -7.33
N ASP A 116 -1.14 14.08 -6.74
CA ASP A 116 -1.36 12.77 -7.38
C ASP A 116 -0.12 12.16 -8.06
N GLN A 117 1.07 12.61 -7.69
CA GLN A 117 2.35 12.28 -8.34
C GLN A 117 2.93 10.92 -7.95
N VAL A 118 2.30 10.17 -7.07
CA VAL A 118 2.81 8.88 -6.59
C VAL A 118 1.99 7.73 -7.16
N VAL A 119 2.61 6.82 -7.88
CA VAL A 119 2.03 5.51 -8.22
C VAL A 119 2.11 4.63 -6.97
N LYS A 120 0.97 4.39 -6.32
CA LYS A 120 0.90 3.75 -5.00
C LYS A 120 0.58 2.27 -5.10
N VAL A 121 1.39 1.43 -4.48
CA VAL A 121 1.10 0.01 -4.29
C VAL A 121 0.65 -0.22 -2.84
N LEU A 122 -0.58 -0.70 -2.69
CA LEU A 122 -1.21 -1.01 -1.40
C LEU A 122 -2.00 -2.32 -1.53
N ALA A 123 -1.29 -3.42 -1.74
CA ALA A 123 -1.89 -4.74 -1.82
C ALA A 123 -2.23 -5.28 -0.42
N PRO A 124 -3.29 -6.10 -0.26
CA PRO A 124 -3.55 -6.80 0.98
C PRO A 124 -2.34 -7.62 1.44
N LEU A 125 -2.07 -7.64 2.74
CA LEU A 125 -0.94 -8.40 3.32
C LEU A 125 -1.02 -9.90 3.01
N THR A 126 -2.23 -10.41 2.81
CA THR A 126 -2.51 -11.82 2.48
C THR A 126 -2.42 -12.14 0.98
N THR A 127 -2.07 -11.17 0.14
CA THR A 127 -1.92 -11.41 -1.31
C THR A 127 -0.86 -12.48 -1.55
N PRO A 128 -1.17 -13.57 -2.31
CA PRO A 128 -0.17 -14.56 -2.68
C PRO A 128 1.00 -13.92 -3.43
N GLU A 129 2.23 -14.40 -3.18
CA GLU A 129 3.43 -13.84 -3.80
C GLU A 129 3.36 -13.86 -5.33
N GLU A 130 2.86 -14.95 -5.91
CA GLU A 130 2.68 -15.09 -7.37
C GLU A 130 1.77 -13.98 -7.94
N THR A 131 0.64 -13.71 -7.26
CA THR A 131 -0.29 -12.65 -7.65
C THR A 131 0.37 -11.27 -7.54
N LEU A 132 1.14 -11.04 -6.46
CA LEU A 132 1.90 -9.81 -6.29
C LEU A 132 2.92 -9.63 -7.41
N ARG A 133 3.72 -10.67 -7.73
CA ARG A 133 4.70 -10.65 -8.82
C ARG A 133 4.05 -10.34 -10.16
N ARG A 134 2.91 -10.93 -10.46
CA ARG A 134 2.16 -10.65 -11.69
C ARG A 134 1.72 -9.20 -11.76
N GLY A 135 1.16 -8.66 -10.68
CA GLY A 135 0.75 -7.24 -10.60
C GLY A 135 1.93 -6.29 -10.78
N LEU A 136 3.05 -6.58 -10.12
CA LEU A 136 4.28 -5.78 -10.24
C LEU A 136 4.88 -5.85 -11.66
N SER A 137 4.84 -6.99 -12.33
CA SER A 137 5.28 -7.12 -13.73
C SER A 137 4.42 -6.26 -14.67
N ILE A 138 3.10 -6.25 -14.48
CA ILE A 138 2.18 -5.38 -15.25
C ILE A 138 2.51 -3.91 -15.01
N LEU A 139 2.76 -3.53 -13.76
CA LEU A 139 3.09 -2.16 -13.38
C LEU A 139 4.42 -1.69 -13.97
N HIS A 140 5.45 -2.52 -13.88
CA HIS A 140 6.77 -2.26 -14.46
C HIS A 140 6.67 -2.05 -15.97
N GLU A 141 5.97 -2.94 -16.68
CA GLU A 141 5.76 -2.85 -18.13
C GLU A 141 4.97 -1.58 -18.49
N ALA A 142 3.89 -1.28 -17.75
CA ALA A 142 3.11 -0.06 -17.96
C ALA A 142 3.96 1.20 -17.81
N THR A 143 4.86 1.22 -16.82
CA THR A 143 5.82 2.32 -16.63
C THR A 143 6.76 2.44 -17.81
N ARG A 144 7.38 1.34 -18.23
CA ARG A 144 8.32 1.28 -19.36
C ARG A 144 7.70 1.79 -20.64
N GLU A 145 6.50 1.33 -20.97
CA GLU A 145 5.78 1.74 -22.19
C GLU A 145 5.32 3.20 -22.15
N THR A 146 4.88 3.69 -20.98
CA THR A 146 4.49 5.08 -20.82
C THR A 146 5.68 6.01 -21.04
N MET A 147 6.84 5.66 -20.48
CA MET A 147 8.07 6.44 -20.66
C MET A 147 8.55 6.46 -22.13
N LYS A 148 8.41 5.34 -22.86
CA LYS A 148 8.70 5.31 -24.30
C LYS A 148 7.79 6.24 -25.09
N THR A 149 6.49 6.21 -24.81
CA THR A 149 5.52 7.07 -25.49
C THR A 149 5.80 8.56 -25.26
N ASN A 150 6.10 8.93 -24.01
CA ASN A 150 6.41 10.32 -23.65
C ASN A 150 7.70 10.82 -24.32
N LYS A 151 8.72 9.96 -24.46
CA LYS A 151 9.95 10.33 -25.15
C LYS A 151 9.72 10.59 -26.64
N MET A 152 8.95 9.73 -27.32
CA MET A 152 8.60 9.92 -28.75
C MET A 152 7.73 11.16 -29.00
N ALA A 153 6.94 11.59 -28.01
CA ALA A 153 6.12 12.81 -28.13
C ALA A 153 6.90 14.10 -27.87
N ALA A 154 8.10 14.02 -27.32
CA ALA A 154 8.97 15.16 -27.04
C ALA A 154 10.06 15.39 -28.14
N GLU A 155 10.20 14.47 -29.06
CA GLU A 155 11.03 14.55 -30.29
C GLU A 155 10.20 15.06 -31.46
#